data_49f3cde9409b573c75681224d3a5999b
#
_entry.id   49f3cde9409b573c75681224d3a5999b
#
_cell.length_a   1.000
_cell.length_b   1.000
_cell.length_c   1.000
_cell.angle_alpha   90.00
_cell.angle_beta   90.00
_cell.angle_gamma   90.00
#
_symmetry.space_group_name_H-M   'P 1'
#
loop_
_entity.id
_entity.type
_entity.pdbx_description
1 polymer ?
#
loop_
_entity_poly.entity_id
_entity_poly.type
_entity_poly.pdbx_seq_one_letter_code
_entity_poly.pdbx_strand_id
1 'polypeptide(L)'
;SYVLGGRAMEIVHNEEELSRYMNSALYASDGRKVLVDKYFQGREVEVDAICDGENILIPGIMEHVERAGVHSGDSMAIYPALTLSKKEINTIVDYTERIGKSLGVKGLMNIQYVVTGGPAYRSPKSHFENDSETKVFVIEVNPRSSRTIPFISKITGVPMVKLAVKAMLGNKIENLGYGTGLWPKQDL
;
A
#
# COMPACT_ATOMS: atom_id res chain seq x y z
N SER A 1 5.73 15.03 -10.24
CA SER A 1 5.15 14.79 -11.56
C SER A 1 4.11 13.69 -11.46
N TYR A 2 2.96 13.87 -12.07
CA TYR A 2 1.98 12.80 -12.21
C TYR A 2 2.54 11.78 -13.23
N VAL A 3 3.04 10.68 -12.72
CA VAL A 3 3.52 9.57 -13.56
C VAL A 3 2.49 8.46 -13.45
N LEU A 4 1.73 8.25 -14.53
CA LEU A 4 0.81 7.14 -14.64
C LEU A 4 1.57 5.91 -15.16
N GLY A 5 1.52 4.80 -14.41
CA GLY A 5 2.05 3.51 -14.85
C GLY A 5 3.58 3.42 -14.89
N GLY A 6 4.30 4.05 -13.97
CA GLY A 6 5.76 3.93 -13.87
C GLY A 6 6.56 4.58 -15.02
N ARG A 7 5.91 5.33 -15.90
CA ARG A 7 6.61 6.10 -16.94
C ARG A 7 7.56 7.10 -16.29
N ALA A 8 8.79 7.17 -16.78
CA ALA A 8 9.86 8.01 -16.23
C ALA A 8 10.29 7.64 -14.79
N MET A 9 10.15 6.37 -14.41
CA MET A 9 10.79 5.77 -13.24
C MET A 9 11.91 4.85 -13.71
N GLU A 10 13.05 4.89 -13.03
CA GLU A 10 14.22 4.07 -13.34
C GLU A 10 14.87 3.59 -12.04
N ILE A 11 15.28 2.33 -12.03
CA ILE A 11 16.11 1.79 -10.96
C ILE A 11 17.55 1.97 -11.37
N VAL A 12 18.33 2.71 -10.57
CA VAL A 12 19.75 2.99 -10.80
C VAL A 12 20.59 2.29 -9.75
N HIS A 13 21.71 1.73 -10.16
CA HIS A 13 22.57 0.90 -9.29
C HIS A 13 23.88 1.59 -8.91
N ASN A 14 24.22 2.70 -9.56
CA ASN A 14 25.44 3.47 -9.31
C ASN A 14 25.27 4.95 -9.65
N GLU A 15 26.26 5.76 -9.29
CA GLU A 15 26.24 7.22 -9.50
C GLU A 15 26.27 7.62 -10.98
N GLU A 16 26.89 6.83 -11.84
CA GLU A 16 26.97 7.12 -13.27
C GLU A 16 25.58 6.95 -13.92
N GLU A 17 24.89 5.87 -13.58
CA GLU A 17 23.51 5.63 -14.02
C GLU A 17 22.58 6.72 -13.49
N LEU A 18 22.73 7.09 -12.21
CA LEU A 18 21.93 8.17 -11.61
C LEU A 18 22.15 9.49 -12.36
N SER A 19 23.42 9.88 -12.62
CA SER A 19 23.76 11.12 -13.31
C SER A 19 23.20 11.14 -14.72
N ARG A 20 23.32 10.03 -15.45
CA ARG A 20 22.79 9.89 -16.81
C ARG A 20 21.26 10.03 -16.82
N TYR A 21 20.58 9.33 -15.89
CA TYR A 21 19.13 9.39 -15.79
C TYR A 21 18.63 10.75 -15.36
N MET A 22 19.27 11.39 -14.38
CA MET A 22 18.92 12.74 -13.90
C MET A 22 18.98 13.76 -15.03
N ASN A 23 20.03 13.73 -15.86
CA ASN A 23 20.12 14.61 -17.03
C ASN A 23 18.94 14.39 -18.00
N SER A 24 18.62 13.13 -18.31
CA SER A 24 17.51 12.78 -19.17
C SER A 24 16.15 13.19 -18.57
N ALA A 25 15.95 12.95 -17.26
CA ALA A 25 14.73 13.26 -16.55
C ALA A 25 14.48 14.77 -16.42
N LEU A 26 15.54 15.56 -16.19
CA LEU A 26 15.46 17.03 -16.13
C LEU A 26 15.07 17.62 -17.47
N TYR A 27 15.63 17.12 -18.56
CA TYR A 27 15.24 17.53 -19.92
C TYR A 27 13.78 17.21 -20.22
N ALA A 28 13.32 15.99 -19.83
CA ALA A 28 11.94 15.57 -20.08
C ALA A 28 10.91 16.24 -19.17
N SER A 29 11.33 16.74 -17.99
CA SER A 29 10.43 17.28 -16.97
C SER A 29 10.26 18.79 -17.01
N ASP A 30 10.87 19.47 -17.97
CA ASP A 30 10.83 20.94 -18.09
C ASP A 30 11.26 21.64 -16.76
N GLY A 31 12.34 21.16 -16.15
CA GLY A 31 12.89 21.68 -14.91
C GLY A 31 12.13 21.32 -13.62
N ARG A 32 11.19 20.39 -13.67
CA ARG A 32 10.50 19.90 -12.47
C ARG A 32 11.41 19.05 -11.59
N LYS A 33 11.11 19.02 -10.29
CA LYS A 33 11.85 18.24 -9.31
C LYS A 33 11.74 16.75 -9.61
N VAL A 34 12.88 16.05 -9.51
CA VAL A 34 12.96 14.58 -9.58
C VAL A 34 13.04 14.05 -8.15
N LEU A 35 12.22 13.06 -7.84
CA LEU A 35 12.28 12.33 -6.57
C LEU A 35 13.27 11.17 -6.72
N VAL A 36 14.17 11.02 -5.76
CA VAL A 36 15.11 9.90 -5.68
C VAL A 36 14.88 9.20 -4.36
N ASP A 37 14.46 7.93 -4.42
CA ASP A 37 14.17 7.11 -3.26
C ASP A 37 15.03 5.85 -3.23
N LYS A 38 15.20 5.28 -2.04
CA LYS A 38 15.82 3.98 -1.90
C LYS A 38 14.89 2.88 -2.42
N TYR A 39 15.37 2.09 -3.37
CA TYR A 39 14.65 0.92 -3.83
C TYR A 39 14.73 -0.21 -2.80
N PHE A 40 13.56 -0.75 -2.42
CA PHE A 40 13.45 -1.92 -1.55
C PHE A 40 12.90 -3.09 -2.33
N GLN A 41 13.64 -4.19 -2.32
CA GLN A 41 13.10 -5.47 -2.78
C GLN A 41 12.26 -6.08 -1.66
N GLY A 42 11.01 -6.40 -1.94
CA GLY A 42 10.09 -6.94 -0.94
C GLY A 42 8.80 -7.47 -1.54
N ARG A 43 7.96 -7.97 -0.66
CA ARG A 43 6.56 -8.30 -0.99
C ARG A 43 5.76 -7.02 -0.97
N GLU A 44 5.02 -6.77 -2.02
CA GLU A 44 4.12 -5.63 -2.08
C GLU A 44 2.79 -6.00 -1.45
N VAL A 45 2.27 -5.10 -0.64
CA VAL A 45 1.03 -5.29 0.11
C VAL A 45 0.16 -4.05 -0.07
N GLU A 46 -1.11 -4.27 -0.31
CA GLU A 46 -2.09 -3.22 -0.54
C GLU A 46 -3.20 -3.30 0.50
N VAL A 47 -3.58 -2.13 1.03
CA VAL A 47 -4.69 -1.97 1.97
C VAL A 47 -5.65 -0.94 1.42
N ASP A 48 -6.92 -1.33 1.30
CA ASP A 48 -8.02 -0.41 1.10
C ASP A 48 -8.76 -0.24 2.42
N ALA A 49 -8.88 1.00 2.88
CA ALA A 49 -9.53 1.35 4.13
C ALA A 49 -10.68 2.35 3.93
N ILE A 50 -11.59 2.36 4.90
CA ILE A 50 -12.66 3.35 5.02
C ILE A 50 -12.38 4.17 6.29
N CYS A 51 -12.40 5.48 6.15
CA CYS A 51 -12.07 6.41 7.23
C CYS A 51 -13.23 7.38 7.47
N ASP A 52 -13.52 7.69 8.73
CA ASP A 52 -14.51 8.71 9.13
C ASP A 52 -13.87 9.94 9.81
N GLY A 53 -12.55 10.03 9.75
CA GLY A 53 -11.72 11.05 10.40
C GLY A 53 -11.16 10.62 11.76
N GLU A 54 -11.75 9.64 12.41
CA GLU A 54 -11.33 9.11 13.73
C GLU A 54 -11.12 7.60 13.70
N ASN A 55 -12.04 6.87 13.09
CA ASN A 55 -12.00 5.42 12.97
C ASN A 55 -11.58 5.01 11.57
N ILE A 56 -10.78 3.97 11.47
CA ILE A 56 -10.29 3.41 10.21
C ILE A 56 -10.67 1.93 10.16
N LEU A 57 -11.60 1.58 9.27
CA LEU A 57 -12.00 0.22 9.00
C LEU A 57 -11.15 -0.36 7.88
N ILE A 58 -10.52 -1.48 8.12
CA ILE A 58 -9.69 -2.23 7.18
C ILE A 58 -10.40 -3.54 6.87
N PRO A 59 -11.12 -3.68 5.75
CA PRO A 59 -11.84 -4.91 5.42
C PRO A 59 -10.93 -6.10 5.15
N GLY A 60 -9.68 -5.84 4.72
CA GLY A 60 -8.71 -6.88 4.48
C GLY A 60 -7.39 -6.33 3.96
N ILE A 61 -6.38 -7.18 4.00
CA ILE A 61 -5.03 -6.90 3.49
C ILE A 61 -4.78 -7.81 2.30
N MET A 62 -4.36 -7.23 1.18
CA MET A 62 -4.04 -7.94 -0.05
C MET A 62 -2.52 -8.00 -0.24
N GLU A 63 -2.05 -9.06 -0.84
CA GLU A 63 -0.65 -9.25 -1.22
C GLU A 63 -0.55 -9.34 -2.74
N HIS A 64 0.45 -8.69 -3.34
CA HIS A 64 0.70 -8.80 -4.78
C HIS A 64 1.54 -10.05 -5.09
N VAL A 65 1.23 -10.71 -6.19
CA VAL A 65 2.02 -11.86 -6.70
C VAL A 65 3.35 -11.35 -7.23
N GLU A 66 3.32 -10.22 -7.91
CA GLU A 66 4.49 -9.57 -8.46
C GLU A 66 5.29 -8.87 -7.35
N ARG A 67 6.60 -8.76 -7.59
CA ARG A 67 7.49 -8.09 -6.66
C ARG A 67 7.27 -6.57 -6.67
N ALA A 68 7.63 -5.92 -5.57
CA ALA A 68 7.62 -4.48 -5.46
C ALA A 68 8.35 -3.80 -6.63
N GLY A 69 7.72 -2.77 -7.19
CA GLY A 69 8.21 -2.05 -8.37
C GLY A 69 7.45 -2.35 -9.66
N VAL A 70 6.53 -3.32 -9.67
CA VAL A 70 5.55 -3.48 -10.73
C VAL A 70 4.36 -2.56 -10.43
N HIS A 71 3.88 -1.82 -11.44
CA HIS A 71 2.73 -0.95 -11.23
C HIS A 71 1.51 -1.74 -10.78
N SER A 72 0.80 -1.25 -9.75
CA SER A 72 -0.36 -1.96 -9.18
C SER A 72 -1.45 -2.28 -10.21
N GLY A 73 -1.56 -1.51 -11.30
CA GLY A 73 -2.43 -1.77 -12.45
C GLY A 73 -2.11 -3.05 -13.20
N ASP A 74 -0.85 -3.49 -13.16
CA ASP A 74 -0.32 -4.65 -13.87
C ASP A 74 -0.06 -5.84 -12.94
N SER A 75 -0.36 -5.68 -11.64
CA SER A 75 -0.15 -6.71 -10.62
C SER A 75 -1.42 -7.48 -10.32
N MET A 76 -1.24 -8.74 -9.91
CA MET A 76 -2.29 -9.61 -9.42
C MET A 76 -2.34 -9.54 -7.89
N ALA A 77 -3.46 -9.08 -7.33
CA ALA A 77 -3.69 -9.04 -5.89
C ALA A 77 -4.37 -10.33 -5.41
N ILE A 78 -3.87 -10.88 -4.31
CA ILE A 78 -4.42 -12.06 -3.63
C ILE A 78 -4.99 -11.63 -2.29
N TYR A 79 -6.15 -12.16 -1.95
CA TYR A 79 -6.78 -12.03 -0.64
C TYR A 79 -7.18 -13.42 -0.10
N PRO A 80 -6.98 -13.68 1.21
CA PRO A 80 -6.17 -12.89 2.14
C PRO A 80 -4.68 -12.93 1.79
N ALA A 81 -3.89 -12.01 2.35
CA ALA A 81 -2.43 -12.08 2.25
C ALA A 81 -1.92 -13.40 2.84
N LEU A 82 -1.22 -14.20 2.05
CA LEU A 82 -0.88 -15.58 2.40
C LEU A 82 0.45 -15.72 3.14
N THR A 83 1.38 -14.80 2.90
CA THR A 83 2.77 -14.93 3.37
C THR A 83 3.11 -13.98 4.52
N LEU A 84 2.18 -13.12 4.92
CA LEU A 84 2.38 -12.18 6.01
C LEU A 84 2.27 -12.86 7.38
N SER A 85 3.24 -12.59 8.25
CA SER A 85 3.18 -12.96 9.66
C SER A 85 2.20 -12.08 10.43
N LYS A 86 1.75 -12.56 11.61
CA LYS A 86 0.91 -11.74 12.51
C LYS A 86 1.56 -10.41 12.91
N LYS A 87 2.89 -10.39 13.09
CA LYS A 87 3.65 -9.17 13.42
C LYS A 87 3.57 -8.15 12.26
N GLU A 88 3.75 -8.60 11.04
CA GLU A 88 3.65 -7.76 9.84
C GLU A 88 2.24 -7.23 9.65
N ILE A 89 1.22 -8.08 9.79
CA ILE A 89 -0.19 -7.67 9.73
C ILE A 89 -0.49 -6.60 10.77
N ASN A 90 -0.10 -6.80 12.03
CA ASN A 90 -0.33 -5.83 13.10
C ASN A 90 0.39 -4.50 12.83
N THR A 91 1.60 -4.54 12.26
CA THR A 91 2.34 -3.32 11.88
C THR A 91 1.63 -2.57 10.76
N ILE A 92 1.13 -3.28 9.74
CA ILE A 92 0.38 -2.69 8.62
C ILE A 92 -0.91 -2.05 9.13
N VAL A 93 -1.64 -2.71 10.03
CA VAL A 93 -2.86 -2.18 10.65
C VAL A 93 -2.55 -0.92 11.43
N ASP A 94 -1.54 -0.93 12.33
CA ASP A 94 -1.13 0.25 13.11
C ASP A 94 -0.76 1.42 12.20
N TYR A 95 0.05 1.17 11.17
CA TYR A 95 0.45 2.21 10.22
C TYR A 95 -0.75 2.80 9.47
N THR A 96 -1.66 1.93 8.99
CA THR A 96 -2.87 2.37 8.28
C THR A 96 -3.74 3.27 9.17
N GLU A 97 -3.95 2.88 10.42
CA GLU A 97 -4.73 3.67 11.38
C GLU A 97 -4.09 5.01 11.69
N ARG A 98 -2.80 5.02 11.99
CA ARG A 98 -2.06 6.25 12.30
C ARG A 98 -2.04 7.22 11.13
N ILE A 99 -1.81 6.72 9.92
CA ILE A 99 -1.80 7.53 8.70
C ILE A 99 -3.19 8.12 8.45
N GLY A 100 -4.24 7.29 8.45
CA GLY A 100 -5.61 7.75 8.22
C GLY A 100 -6.06 8.83 9.20
N LYS A 101 -5.73 8.65 10.50
CA LYS A 101 -5.99 9.64 11.55
C LYS A 101 -5.19 10.93 11.35
N SER A 102 -3.88 10.81 11.10
CA SER A 102 -3.00 11.98 10.92
C SER A 102 -3.37 12.83 9.72
N LEU A 103 -3.84 12.22 8.65
CA LEU A 103 -4.29 12.92 7.45
C LEU A 103 -5.76 13.38 7.54
N GLY A 104 -6.49 12.99 8.59
CA GLY A 104 -7.90 13.33 8.76
C GLY A 104 -8.78 12.83 7.60
N VAL A 105 -8.44 11.68 7.02
CA VAL A 105 -9.15 11.15 5.85
C VAL A 105 -10.60 10.86 6.19
N LYS A 106 -11.51 11.27 5.30
CA LYS A 106 -12.93 10.89 5.31
C LYS A 106 -13.31 10.27 3.98
N GLY A 107 -13.71 9.02 4.00
CA GLY A 107 -14.00 8.23 2.80
C GLY A 107 -13.00 7.10 2.60
N LEU A 108 -12.65 6.82 1.35
CA LEU A 108 -11.72 5.75 0.99
C LEU A 108 -10.26 6.21 1.05
N MET A 109 -9.42 5.29 1.48
CA MET A 109 -7.97 5.46 1.48
C MET A 109 -7.32 4.16 1.03
N ASN A 110 -6.39 4.27 0.07
CA ASN A 110 -5.57 3.16 -0.39
C ASN A 110 -4.12 3.42 0.04
N ILE A 111 -3.47 2.40 0.60
CA ILE A 111 -2.06 2.47 0.97
C ILE A 111 -1.33 1.27 0.38
N GLN A 112 -0.18 1.55 -0.22
CA GLN A 112 0.75 0.52 -0.70
C GLN A 112 1.95 0.44 0.24
N TYR A 113 2.30 -0.79 0.59
CA TYR A 113 3.41 -1.14 1.46
C TYR A 113 4.39 -2.05 0.75
N VAL A 114 5.65 -2.02 1.19
CA VAL A 114 6.62 -3.06 0.90
C VAL A 114 7.10 -3.69 2.20
N VAL A 115 7.06 -5.02 2.27
CA VAL A 115 7.55 -5.81 3.39
C VAL A 115 8.85 -6.48 2.98
N THR A 116 9.95 -6.08 3.62
CA THR A 116 11.29 -6.62 3.36
C THR A 116 11.65 -7.68 4.39
N GLY A 117 12.51 -8.63 4.00
CA GLY A 117 12.94 -9.72 4.89
C GLY A 117 11.90 -10.84 5.01
N GLY A 118 12.14 -11.79 5.93
CA GLY A 118 11.28 -12.95 6.16
C GLY A 118 11.58 -14.17 5.27
N PRO A 119 11.03 -15.36 5.64
CA PRO A 119 11.40 -16.62 5.02
C PRO A 119 10.99 -16.76 3.55
N ALA A 120 9.92 -16.09 3.11
CA ALA A 120 9.45 -16.12 1.73
C ALA A 120 10.32 -15.28 0.77
N TYR A 121 11.25 -14.49 1.30
CA TYR A 121 12.07 -13.56 0.52
C TYR A 121 13.56 -13.86 0.58
N ARG A 122 13.96 -15.11 0.73
CA ARG A 122 15.36 -15.52 0.60
C ARG A 122 15.75 -15.54 -0.88
N SER A 123 16.18 -14.38 -1.41
CA SER A 123 16.92 -14.37 -2.68
C SER A 123 18.28 -15.05 -2.45
N PRO A 124 18.71 -15.99 -3.33
CA PRO A 124 20.05 -16.58 -3.24
C PRO A 124 21.20 -15.58 -3.39
N LYS A 125 20.91 -14.32 -3.72
CA LYS A 125 21.88 -13.25 -3.97
C LYS A 125 21.72 -12.03 -3.04
N SER A 126 20.91 -12.11 -1.97
CA SER A 126 20.82 -11.00 -1.04
C SER A 126 22.03 -11.00 -0.11
N HIS A 127 22.90 -10.00 -0.23
CA HIS A 127 24.02 -9.74 0.70
C HIS A 127 23.57 -9.27 2.10
N PHE A 128 22.29 -9.44 2.43
CA PHE A 128 21.75 -9.16 3.78
C PHE A 128 21.81 -10.43 4.62
N GLU A 129 23.03 -10.81 4.99
CA GLU A 129 23.32 -12.08 5.68
C GLU A 129 22.75 -12.19 7.11
N ASN A 130 22.17 -11.12 7.69
CA ASN A 130 21.74 -11.15 9.10
C ASN A 130 20.41 -10.44 9.40
N ASP A 131 19.56 -10.10 8.43
CA ASP A 131 18.30 -9.42 8.74
C ASP A 131 17.15 -10.43 8.87
N SER A 132 17.12 -11.14 10.01
CA SER A 132 15.96 -11.96 10.43
C SER A 132 14.74 -11.09 10.79
N GLU A 133 14.90 -9.78 10.82
CA GLU A 133 13.86 -8.82 11.17
C GLU A 133 13.15 -8.30 9.92
N THR A 134 11.86 -8.60 9.82
CA THR A 134 11.01 -8.06 8.77
C THR A 134 10.71 -6.59 9.04
N LYS A 135 10.74 -5.76 7.98
CA LYS A 135 10.42 -4.33 8.06
C LYS A 135 9.31 -4.00 7.09
N VAL A 136 8.38 -3.17 7.53
CA VAL A 136 7.27 -2.67 6.72
C VAL A 136 7.53 -1.21 6.38
N PHE A 137 7.49 -0.89 5.08
CA PHE A 137 7.65 0.47 4.59
C PHE A 137 6.41 0.89 3.82
N VAL A 138 6.04 2.16 3.93
CA VAL A 138 4.98 2.77 3.13
C VAL A 138 5.58 3.22 1.80
N ILE A 139 4.99 2.79 0.69
CA ILE A 139 5.35 3.25 -0.66
C ILE A 139 4.57 4.53 -0.98
N GLU A 140 3.23 4.45 -0.89
CA GLU A 140 2.38 5.60 -1.17
C GLU A 140 1.06 5.52 -0.42
N VAL A 141 0.45 6.69 -0.21
CA VAL A 141 -0.88 6.85 0.39
C VAL A 141 -1.76 7.60 -0.59
N ASN A 142 -2.87 7.00 -0.96
CA ASN A 142 -3.84 7.55 -1.89
C ASN A 142 -5.18 7.75 -1.18
N PRO A 143 -5.54 8.97 -0.73
CA PRO A 143 -6.84 9.24 -0.09
C PRO A 143 -7.96 9.32 -1.15
N ARG A 144 -8.19 8.23 -1.83
CA ARG A 144 -9.15 8.04 -2.92
C ARG A 144 -9.49 6.56 -3.06
N SER A 145 -10.48 6.27 -3.91
CA SER A 145 -10.79 4.90 -4.33
C SER A 145 -9.61 4.27 -5.10
N SER A 146 -9.50 2.95 -5.00
CA SER A 146 -8.58 2.11 -5.76
C SER A 146 -9.35 1.20 -6.72
N ARG A 147 -8.64 0.51 -7.61
CA ARG A 147 -9.21 -0.51 -8.51
C ARG A 147 -9.61 -1.79 -7.77
N THR A 148 -9.04 -2.03 -6.60
CA THR A 148 -9.28 -3.23 -5.78
C THR A 148 -10.53 -3.13 -4.90
N ILE A 149 -11.12 -1.94 -4.73
CA ILE A 149 -12.34 -1.72 -3.94
C ILE A 149 -13.50 -2.66 -4.31
N PRO A 150 -13.86 -2.86 -5.59
CA PRO A 150 -14.95 -3.77 -5.94
C PRO A 150 -14.65 -5.22 -5.57
N PHE A 151 -13.40 -5.64 -5.71
CA PHE A 151 -12.92 -6.97 -5.37
C PHE A 151 -13.00 -7.20 -3.85
N ILE A 152 -12.36 -6.34 -3.06
CA ILE A 152 -12.33 -6.46 -1.60
C ILE A 152 -13.74 -6.35 -1.00
N SER A 153 -14.59 -5.45 -1.52
CA SER A 153 -15.99 -5.34 -1.08
C SER A 153 -16.76 -6.63 -1.29
N LYS A 154 -16.55 -7.29 -2.43
CA LYS A 154 -17.27 -8.52 -2.77
C LYS A 154 -16.83 -9.70 -1.90
N ILE A 155 -15.54 -9.91 -1.71
CA ILE A 155 -15.02 -11.09 -1.00
C ILE A 155 -15.13 -10.98 0.52
N THR A 156 -15.12 -9.75 1.07
CA THR A 156 -15.29 -9.52 2.51
C THR A 156 -16.73 -9.27 2.93
N GLY A 157 -17.63 -9.02 1.98
CA GLY A 157 -19.01 -8.60 2.25
C GLY A 157 -19.14 -7.17 2.81
N VAL A 158 -18.05 -6.42 2.90
CA VAL A 158 -18.07 -5.02 3.40
C VAL A 158 -18.39 -4.07 2.24
N PRO A 159 -19.54 -3.36 2.26
CA PRO A 159 -19.95 -2.47 1.18
C PRO A 159 -19.16 -1.14 1.22
N MET A 160 -17.88 -1.19 0.83
CA MET A 160 -16.91 -0.13 1.05
C MET A 160 -17.36 1.23 0.51
N VAL A 161 -17.82 1.29 -0.73
CA VAL A 161 -18.26 2.56 -1.35
C VAL A 161 -19.44 3.16 -0.58
N LYS A 162 -20.42 2.35 -0.19
CA LYS A 162 -21.58 2.79 0.59
C LYS A 162 -21.16 3.35 1.95
N LEU A 163 -20.25 2.66 2.65
CA LEU A 163 -19.73 3.11 3.95
C LEU A 163 -18.91 4.39 3.81
N ALA A 164 -18.06 4.48 2.80
CA ALA A 164 -17.26 5.66 2.54
C ALA A 164 -18.12 6.91 2.26
N VAL A 165 -19.17 6.77 1.45
CA VAL A 165 -20.12 7.87 1.21
C VAL A 165 -20.80 8.30 2.51
N LYS A 166 -21.25 7.35 3.35
CA LYS A 166 -21.83 7.67 4.66
C LYS A 166 -20.83 8.37 5.57
N ALA A 167 -19.57 7.92 5.60
CA ALA A 167 -18.51 8.57 6.38
C ALA A 167 -18.24 10.01 5.92
N MET A 168 -18.21 10.24 4.59
CA MET A 168 -18.07 11.60 4.03
C MET A 168 -19.25 12.51 4.38
N LEU A 169 -20.46 11.93 4.57
CA LEU A 169 -21.65 12.65 5.03
C LEU A 169 -21.72 12.80 6.56
N GLY A 170 -20.64 12.44 7.29
CA GLY A 170 -20.52 12.65 8.73
C GLY A 170 -20.95 11.48 9.60
N ASN A 171 -21.31 10.33 9.03
CA ASN A 171 -21.63 9.15 9.85
C ASN A 171 -20.35 8.51 10.38
N LYS A 172 -20.34 8.12 11.65
CA LYS A 172 -19.25 7.34 12.22
C LYS A 172 -19.37 5.87 11.83
N ILE A 173 -18.22 5.23 11.56
CA ILE A 173 -18.13 3.81 11.18
C ILE A 173 -18.77 2.92 12.23
N GLU A 174 -18.58 3.23 13.51
CA GLU A 174 -19.18 2.51 14.64
C GLU A 174 -20.71 2.49 14.58
N ASN A 175 -21.32 3.63 14.24
CA ASN A 175 -22.78 3.76 14.11
C ASN A 175 -23.33 2.98 12.89
N LEU A 176 -22.44 2.55 12.01
CA LEU A 176 -22.78 1.73 10.84
C LEU A 176 -22.60 0.22 11.10
N GLY A 177 -22.23 -0.15 12.33
CA GLY A 177 -22.07 -1.54 12.77
C GLY A 177 -20.69 -2.13 12.50
N TYR A 178 -19.65 -1.29 12.28
CA TYR A 178 -18.29 -1.74 12.02
C TYR A 178 -17.32 -1.16 13.07
N GLY A 179 -16.26 -1.93 13.38
CA GLY A 179 -15.19 -1.46 14.26
C GLY A 179 -14.06 -0.77 13.51
N THR A 180 -13.12 -0.18 14.26
CA THR A 180 -11.83 0.26 13.74
C THR A 180 -10.85 -0.91 13.64
N GLY A 181 -9.83 -0.78 12.79
CA GLY A 181 -8.80 -1.80 12.55
C GLY A 181 -9.22 -2.87 11.55
N LEU A 182 -8.53 -4.00 11.61
CA LEU A 182 -8.79 -5.13 10.72
C LEU A 182 -10.14 -5.79 11.04
N TRP A 183 -11.01 -5.82 10.05
CA TRP A 183 -12.33 -6.43 10.20
C TRP A 183 -12.21 -7.96 10.20
N PRO A 184 -12.87 -8.66 11.12
CA PRO A 184 -12.80 -10.11 11.20
C PRO A 184 -13.25 -10.76 9.90
N LYS A 185 -12.54 -11.80 9.49
CA LYS A 185 -12.95 -12.65 8.37
C LYS A 185 -14.34 -13.21 8.66
N GLN A 186 -15.30 -12.98 7.78
CA GLN A 186 -16.54 -13.72 7.83
C GLN A 186 -16.23 -15.15 7.37
N ASP A 187 -16.53 -16.14 8.20
CA ASP A 187 -16.51 -17.53 7.77
C ASP A 187 -17.63 -17.70 6.73
N LEU A 188 -17.23 -17.91 5.49
CA LEU A 188 -18.13 -18.26 4.38
C LEU A 188 -18.38 -19.76 4.38
#